data_5866d66302aef96395d28b62bc3c3043
#
_entry.id   5866d66302aef96395d28b62bc3c3043
#
_cell.length_a   1.000
_cell.length_b   1.000
_cell.length_c   1.000
_cell.angle_alpha   90.00
_cell.angle_beta   90.00
_cell.angle_gamma   90.00
#
_symmetry.space_group_name_H-M   'P 1'
#
loop_
_entity.id
_entity.type
_entity.pdbx_description
1 polymer ?
#
loop_
_entity_poly.entity_id
_entity_poly.type
_entity_poly.pdbx_seq_one_letter_code
_entity_poly.pdbx_strand_id
1 'polypeptide(L)'
;MLVPLTLNYLSADQYGVWLTLNSIVTWFNVCEIGIGMGLKNRLGEALAVKDYELGKKYVSLTYVLLALITLVFFSIFLVAAFLLDWNKILNIETLSNCQLIEFVIIVVFFFCLSFILKTMSIILEADQRVSYSSFMSVIGTIVILAVIWIMTKTMEPSLSRVAFVFCSIPVFITIMGSIYFFSGRYRMIKPSFNNIDFSYAKNLIGLSLNFFILQVSSIVVFTTSNFIITQTIGPYDVTVYNICFKYFNIITLFFGLILSPMWPAYTNAFALGDIGWIKRGLKKFVLIWIGASLVTLLLLVCSPIFYKLWVGDSVFIPFSLSVVMAIYIVISTWNNIFAQMLAGVGKIRLSIINSVLNAIIFVPICIYLIKTFGIIGVPLAMTVTILTSTFWQPVQCYKIVNRTAKGIWNK
;
A
#
# COMPACT_ATOMS: atom_id res chain seq x y z
N MET A 1 -5.81 10.36 -14.82
CA MET A 1 -7.15 10.90 -15.13
C MET A 1 -8.07 11.06 -13.92
N LEU A 2 -8.11 10.13 -12.97
CA LEU A 2 -8.99 10.26 -11.79
C LEU A 2 -8.68 11.50 -10.94
N VAL A 3 -7.40 11.84 -10.70
CA VAL A 3 -7.02 13.01 -9.88
C VAL A 3 -7.59 14.32 -10.44
N PRO A 4 -7.35 14.68 -11.71
CA PRO A 4 -7.93 15.91 -12.27
C PRO A 4 -9.47 15.93 -12.22
N LEU A 5 -10.12 14.81 -12.57
CA LEU A 5 -11.59 14.73 -12.52
C LEU A 5 -12.14 14.90 -11.10
N THR A 6 -11.47 14.31 -10.11
CA THR A 6 -11.90 14.45 -8.72
C THR A 6 -11.66 15.87 -8.22
N LEU A 7 -10.54 16.52 -8.59
CA LEU A 7 -10.26 17.92 -8.26
C LEU A 7 -11.20 18.90 -8.97
N ASN A 8 -11.65 18.58 -10.17
CA ASN A 8 -12.69 19.38 -10.86
C ASN A 8 -14.07 19.24 -10.23
N TYR A 9 -14.34 18.15 -9.50
CA TYR A 9 -15.59 17.92 -8.80
C TYR A 9 -15.53 18.38 -7.33
N LEU A 10 -14.39 18.19 -6.65
CA LEU A 10 -14.14 18.61 -5.26
C LEU A 10 -13.13 19.75 -5.22
N SER A 11 -13.14 20.55 -4.15
CA SER A 11 -12.01 21.45 -3.85
C SER A 11 -10.74 20.65 -3.47
N ALA A 12 -9.57 21.31 -3.54
CA ALA A 12 -8.31 20.71 -3.13
C ALA A 12 -8.31 20.30 -1.65
N ASP A 13 -8.94 21.11 -0.78
CA ASP A 13 -9.11 20.79 0.65
C ASP A 13 -9.96 19.54 0.85
N GLN A 14 -11.12 19.46 0.20
CA GLN A 14 -12.02 18.29 0.28
C GLN A 14 -11.33 17.02 -0.24
N TYR A 15 -10.54 17.14 -1.31
CA TYR A 15 -9.74 16.02 -1.81
C TYR A 15 -8.65 15.60 -0.81
N GLY A 16 -8.01 16.56 -0.14
CA GLY A 16 -7.06 16.31 0.94
C GLY A 16 -7.70 15.57 2.12
N VAL A 17 -8.91 15.95 2.53
CA VAL A 17 -9.70 15.26 3.57
C VAL A 17 -9.97 13.81 3.16
N TRP A 18 -10.39 13.58 1.91
CA TRP A 18 -10.58 12.24 1.36
C TRP A 18 -9.31 11.38 1.47
N LEU A 19 -8.15 11.93 1.07
CA LEU A 19 -6.87 11.23 1.12
C LEU A 19 -6.45 10.93 2.56
N THR A 20 -6.68 11.85 3.49
CA THR A 20 -6.35 11.68 4.91
C THR A 20 -7.19 10.59 5.54
N LEU A 21 -8.52 10.61 5.36
CA LEU A 21 -9.38 9.56 5.91
C LEU A 21 -9.06 8.19 5.29
N ASN A 22 -8.84 8.13 3.98
CA ASN A 22 -8.44 6.89 3.32
C ASN A 22 -7.13 6.34 3.88
N SER A 23 -6.19 7.20 4.26
CA SER A 23 -4.94 6.79 4.92
C SER A 23 -5.19 6.23 6.32
N ILE A 24 -6.05 6.87 7.12
CA ILE A 24 -6.43 6.37 8.44
C ILE A 24 -7.05 4.96 8.32
N VAL A 25 -7.99 4.80 7.41
CA VAL A 25 -8.66 3.51 7.17
C VAL A 25 -7.69 2.45 6.66
N THR A 26 -6.73 2.81 5.82
CA THR A 26 -5.70 1.89 5.29
C THR A 26 -4.81 1.30 6.38
N TRP A 27 -4.66 1.96 7.54
CA TRP A 27 -3.97 1.39 8.70
C TRP A 27 -4.53 0.02 9.12
N PHE A 28 -5.82 -0.18 8.96
CA PHE A 28 -6.47 -1.45 9.34
C PHE A 28 -6.16 -2.61 8.40
N ASN A 29 -5.63 -2.34 7.20
CA ASN A 29 -5.10 -3.42 6.35
C ASN A 29 -3.97 -4.23 7.02
N VAL A 30 -3.34 -3.67 8.05
CA VAL A 30 -2.37 -4.38 8.90
C VAL A 30 -3.00 -5.63 9.52
N CYS A 31 -4.26 -5.58 9.92
CA CYS A 31 -4.95 -6.70 10.55
C CYS A 31 -5.15 -7.92 9.62
N GLU A 32 -5.09 -7.70 8.29
CA GLU A 32 -5.24 -8.78 7.30
C GLU A 32 -3.94 -9.54 7.03
N ILE A 33 -2.79 -8.89 7.17
CA ILE A 33 -1.51 -9.36 6.58
C ILE A 33 -1.14 -10.76 7.05
N GLY A 34 -1.36 -11.09 8.32
CA GLY A 34 -1.10 -12.43 8.82
C GLY A 34 -2.07 -13.49 8.30
N ILE A 35 -3.35 -13.15 8.16
CA ILE A 35 -4.41 -14.09 7.74
C ILE A 35 -4.37 -14.29 6.24
N GLY A 36 -4.27 -13.21 5.46
CA GLY A 36 -4.25 -13.28 3.99
C GLY A 36 -3.04 -14.03 3.45
N MET A 37 -1.84 -13.75 3.95
CA MET A 37 -0.63 -14.47 3.56
C MET A 37 -0.66 -15.94 3.99
N GLY A 38 -1.21 -16.23 5.18
CA GLY A 38 -1.45 -17.59 5.64
C GLY A 38 -2.38 -18.35 4.71
N LEU A 39 -3.53 -17.76 4.35
CA LEU A 39 -4.44 -18.35 3.38
C LEU A 39 -3.77 -18.59 2.03
N LYS A 40 -3.06 -17.61 1.48
CA LYS A 40 -2.38 -17.72 0.18
C LYS A 40 -1.46 -18.94 0.13
N ASN A 41 -0.64 -19.14 1.16
CA ASN A 41 0.30 -20.25 1.22
C ASN A 41 -0.42 -21.59 1.43
N ARG A 42 -1.28 -21.71 2.44
CA ARG A 42 -1.96 -22.96 2.79
C ARG A 42 -2.96 -23.39 1.74
N LEU A 43 -3.70 -22.46 1.14
CA LEU A 43 -4.60 -22.77 0.04
C LEU A 43 -3.82 -23.18 -1.20
N GLY A 44 -2.69 -22.51 -1.50
CA GLY A 44 -1.81 -22.91 -2.60
C GLY A 44 -1.30 -24.34 -2.46
N GLU A 45 -0.88 -24.74 -1.25
CA GLU A 45 -0.50 -26.12 -0.93
C GLU A 45 -1.67 -27.10 -1.16
N ALA A 46 -2.86 -26.79 -0.60
CA ALA A 46 -4.04 -27.63 -0.73
C ALA A 46 -4.49 -27.80 -2.19
N LEU A 47 -4.47 -26.72 -2.98
CA LEU A 47 -4.81 -26.75 -4.41
C LEU A 47 -3.79 -27.57 -5.23
N ALA A 48 -2.51 -27.50 -4.90
CA ALA A 48 -1.45 -28.25 -5.57
C ALA A 48 -1.64 -29.79 -5.44
N VAL A 49 -2.07 -30.24 -4.25
CA VAL A 49 -2.37 -31.65 -4.00
C VAL A 49 -3.84 -32.04 -4.26
N LYS A 50 -4.66 -31.09 -4.77
CA LYS A 50 -6.09 -31.25 -5.06
C LYS A 50 -6.96 -31.64 -3.85
N ASP A 51 -6.52 -31.25 -2.64
CA ASP A 51 -7.30 -31.37 -1.41
C ASP A 51 -8.28 -30.22 -1.26
N TYR A 52 -9.41 -30.30 -1.95
CA TYR A 52 -10.44 -29.28 -1.96
C TYR A 52 -11.20 -29.17 -0.62
N GLU A 53 -11.26 -30.24 0.17
CA GLU A 53 -11.89 -30.20 1.49
C GLU A 53 -11.06 -29.36 2.47
N LEU A 54 -9.76 -29.59 2.50
CA LEU A 54 -8.85 -28.76 3.29
C LEU A 54 -8.86 -27.30 2.80
N GLY A 55 -8.82 -27.11 1.47
CA GLY A 55 -8.95 -25.77 0.86
C GLY A 55 -10.24 -25.06 1.29
N LYS A 56 -11.39 -25.76 1.32
CA LYS A 56 -12.67 -25.21 1.79
C LYS A 56 -12.65 -24.82 3.25
N LYS A 57 -12.00 -25.61 4.12
CA LYS A 57 -11.83 -25.27 5.55
C LYS A 57 -11.02 -23.98 5.71
N TYR A 58 -9.88 -23.82 5.02
CA TYR A 58 -9.06 -22.60 5.07
C TYR A 58 -9.83 -21.38 4.56
N VAL A 59 -10.54 -21.50 3.43
CA VAL A 59 -11.33 -20.39 2.88
C VAL A 59 -12.45 -19.99 3.84
N SER A 60 -13.23 -20.98 4.35
CA SER A 60 -14.33 -20.71 5.28
C SER A 60 -13.85 -20.05 6.57
N LEU A 61 -12.77 -20.57 7.15
CA LEU A 61 -12.16 -20.01 8.36
C LEU A 61 -11.67 -18.57 8.14
N THR A 62 -11.03 -18.29 7.00
CA THR A 62 -10.54 -16.94 6.67
C THR A 62 -11.70 -15.94 6.57
N TYR A 63 -12.78 -16.28 5.86
CA TYR A 63 -13.97 -15.40 5.80
C TYR A 63 -14.53 -15.11 7.19
N VAL A 64 -14.62 -16.10 8.07
CA VAL A 64 -15.14 -15.92 9.42
C VAL A 64 -14.20 -15.08 10.28
N LEU A 65 -12.89 -15.35 10.24
CA LEU A 65 -11.92 -14.54 11.02
C LEU A 65 -11.93 -13.07 10.58
N LEU A 66 -11.92 -12.82 9.27
CA LEU A 66 -11.99 -11.46 8.74
C LEU A 66 -13.32 -10.79 9.07
N ALA A 67 -14.44 -11.52 9.00
CA ALA A 67 -15.75 -10.98 9.39
C ALA A 67 -15.82 -10.63 10.87
N LEU A 68 -15.28 -11.46 11.77
CA LEU A 68 -15.22 -11.18 13.21
C LEU A 68 -14.35 -9.95 13.51
N ILE A 69 -13.16 -9.88 12.95
CA ILE A 69 -12.25 -8.72 13.10
C ILE A 69 -12.93 -7.45 12.61
N THR A 70 -13.56 -7.53 11.44
CA THR A 70 -14.26 -6.41 10.81
C THR A 70 -15.46 -5.96 11.62
N LEU A 71 -16.22 -6.89 12.19
CA LEU A 71 -17.39 -6.57 13.03
C LEU A 71 -16.96 -5.82 14.29
N VAL A 72 -15.93 -6.30 14.97
CA VAL A 72 -15.37 -5.65 16.18
C VAL A 72 -14.86 -4.25 15.81
N PHE A 73 -14.08 -4.15 14.73
CA PHE A 73 -13.55 -2.88 14.26
C PHE A 73 -14.66 -1.89 13.91
N PHE A 74 -15.66 -2.32 13.11
CA PHE A 74 -16.78 -1.46 12.72
C PHE A 74 -17.60 -0.99 13.93
N SER A 75 -17.83 -1.87 14.91
CA SER A 75 -18.54 -1.51 16.14
C SER A 75 -17.81 -0.44 16.95
N ILE A 76 -16.49 -0.61 17.13
CA ILE A 76 -15.64 0.37 17.84
C ILE A 76 -15.65 1.70 17.07
N PHE A 77 -15.49 1.63 15.74
CA PHE A 77 -15.42 2.83 14.91
C PHE A 77 -16.76 3.56 14.82
N LEU A 78 -17.87 2.84 14.80
CA LEU A 78 -19.21 3.45 14.82
C LEU A 78 -19.43 4.27 16.10
N VAL A 79 -19.04 3.74 17.24
CA VAL A 79 -19.07 4.49 18.51
C VAL A 79 -18.15 5.70 18.45
N ALA A 80 -16.93 5.52 17.98
CA ALA A 80 -15.95 6.60 17.83
C ALA A 80 -16.44 7.69 16.85
N ALA A 81 -17.17 7.33 15.79
CA ALA A 81 -17.67 8.27 14.80
C ALA A 81 -18.59 9.34 15.40
N PHE A 82 -19.36 8.99 16.44
CA PHE A 82 -20.25 9.95 17.13
C PHE A 82 -19.59 10.66 18.30
N LEU A 83 -18.51 10.11 18.87
CA LEU A 83 -17.81 10.70 20.02
C LEU A 83 -16.68 11.66 19.63
N LEU A 84 -16.12 11.49 18.44
CA LEU A 84 -14.97 12.26 17.96
C LEU A 84 -15.41 13.53 17.20
N ASP A 85 -14.63 14.59 17.40
CA ASP A 85 -14.74 15.83 16.64
C ASP A 85 -13.95 15.71 15.33
N TRP A 86 -14.67 15.36 14.26
CA TRP A 86 -14.04 15.13 12.94
C TRP A 86 -13.49 16.41 12.33
N ASN A 87 -14.06 17.59 12.66
CA ASN A 87 -13.50 18.86 12.21
C ASN A 87 -12.08 19.04 12.71
N LYS A 88 -11.80 18.68 13.99
CA LYS A 88 -10.44 18.72 14.56
C LYS A 88 -9.54 17.64 13.98
N ILE A 89 -10.05 16.42 13.80
CA ILE A 89 -9.26 15.29 13.29
C ILE A 89 -8.85 15.50 11.83
N LEU A 90 -9.74 16.03 11.00
CA LEU A 90 -9.49 16.26 9.58
C LEU A 90 -9.02 17.70 9.29
N ASN A 91 -8.94 18.54 10.35
CA ASN A 91 -8.51 19.93 10.29
C ASN A 91 -9.23 20.71 9.18
N ILE A 92 -10.56 20.66 9.16
CA ILE A 92 -11.41 21.33 8.16
C ILE A 92 -12.59 22.01 8.83
N GLU A 93 -12.83 23.28 8.49
CA GLU A 93 -13.91 24.09 9.03
C GLU A 93 -15.07 24.30 8.04
N THR A 94 -14.83 23.99 6.76
CA THR A 94 -15.79 24.25 5.67
C THR A 94 -16.98 23.28 5.63
N LEU A 95 -16.90 22.13 6.32
CA LEU A 95 -17.93 21.11 6.40
C LEU A 95 -18.47 20.99 7.82
N SER A 96 -19.78 20.76 7.94
CA SER A 96 -20.37 20.49 9.25
C SER A 96 -19.93 19.12 9.79
N ASN A 97 -19.84 18.97 11.11
CA ASN A 97 -19.46 17.71 11.73
C ASN A 97 -20.43 16.57 11.32
N CYS A 98 -21.70 16.88 11.09
CA CYS A 98 -22.69 15.91 10.62
C CYS A 98 -22.36 15.35 9.23
N GLN A 99 -21.94 16.21 8.30
CA GLN A 99 -21.48 15.79 6.95
C GLN A 99 -20.20 14.96 7.01
N LEU A 100 -19.29 15.29 7.93
CA LEU A 100 -18.08 14.51 8.14
C LEU A 100 -18.36 13.14 8.77
N ILE A 101 -19.32 13.04 9.70
CA ILE A 101 -19.77 11.76 10.26
C ILE A 101 -20.35 10.86 9.18
N GLU A 102 -21.24 11.39 8.33
CA GLU A 102 -21.82 10.66 7.19
C GLU A 102 -20.69 10.14 6.26
N PHE A 103 -19.78 11.01 5.87
CA PHE A 103 -18.64 10.68 5.04
C PHE A 103 -17.77 9.56 5.64
N VAL A 104 -17.43 9.66 6.93
CA VAL A 104 -16.62 8.69 7.66
C VAL A 104 -17.33 7.34 7.75
N ILE A 105 -18.63 7.31 8.06
CA ILE A 105 -19.42 6.06 8.14
C ILE A 105 -19.42 5.35 6.78
N ILE A 106 -19.65 6.09 5.67
CA ILE A 106 -19.63 5.53 4.32
C ILE A 106 -18.27 4.86 4.04
N VAL A 107 -17.19 5.58 4.27
CA VAL A 107 -15.84 5.07 3.98
C VAL A 107 -15.54 3.82 4.79
N VAL A 108 -15.81 3.84 6.09
CA VAL A 108 -15.51 2.70 6.99
C VAL A 108 -16.39 1.49 6.69
N PHE A 109 -17.67 1.70 6.42
CA PHE A 109 -18.59 0.62 6.06
C PHE A 109 -18.12 -0.14 4.81
N PHE A 110 -17.86 0.58 3.72
CA PHE A 110 -17.38 -0.05 2.49
C PHE A 110 -15.96 -0.62 2.62
N PHE A 111 -15.10 0.01 3.42
CA PHE A 111 -13.81 -0.57 3.75
C PHE A 111 -13.96 -1.93 4.44
N CYS A 112 -14.84 -2.03 5.43
CA CYS A 112 -15.13 -3.27 6.14
C CYS A 112 -15.61 -4.37 5.18
N LEU A 113 -16.50 -4.05 4.25
CA LEU A 113 -16.95 -4.98 3.23
C LEU A 113 -15.80 -5.39 2.29
N SER A 114 -15.03 -4.42 1.81
CA SER A 114 -13.86 -4.65 0.95
C SER A 114 -12.84 -5.56 1.62
N PHE A 115 -12.60 -5.39 2.92
CA PHE A 115 -11.67 -6.16 3.71
C PHE A 115 -12.01 -7.66 3.73
N ILE A 116 -13.29 -8.00 3.92
CA ILE A 116 -13.77 -9.38 3.87
C ILE A 116 -13.67 -9.94 2.45
N LEU A 117 -14.13 -9.16 1.45
CA LEU A 117 -14.22 -9.58 0.05
C LEU A 117 -12.85 -9.75 -0.61
N LYS A 118 -11.80 -9.09 -0.10
CA LYS A 118 -10.42 -9.24 -0.55
C LYS A 118 -9.92 -10.70 -0.49
N THR A 119 -10.54 -11.54 0.33
CA THR A 119 -10.30 -12.99 0.36
C THR A 119 -10.38 -13.61 -1.03
N MET A 120 -11.27 -13.12 -1.91
CA MET A 120 -11.37 -13.63 -3.29
C MET A 120 -10.09 -13.33 -4.10
N SER A 121 -9.51 -12.15 -3.95
CA SER A 121 -8.22 -11.81 -4.59
C SER A 121 -7.10 -12.72 -4.09
N ILE A 122 -7.07 -13.02 -2.78
CA ILE A 122 -6.10 -13.93 -2.17
C ILE A 122 -6.24 -15.37 -2.72
N ILE A 123 -7.47 -15.83 -2.92
CA ILE A 123 -7.75 -17.15 -3.54
C ILE A 123 -7.20 -17.20 -4.98
N LEU A 124 -7.42 -16.13 -5.76
CA LEU A 124 -6.90 -16.03 -7.12
C LEU A 124 -5.36 -16.00 -7.13
N GLU A 125 -4.75 -15.33 -6.17
CA GLU A 125 -3.29 -15.31 -6.00
C GLU A 125 -2.73 -16.67 -5.57
N ALA A 126 -3.43 -17.40 -4.70
CA ALA A 126 -3.05 -18.76 -4.29
C ALA A 126 -3.08 -19.77 -5.47
N ASP A 127 -4.04 -19.60 -6.39
CA ASP A 127 -4.13 -20.38 -7.65
C ASP A 127 -3.23 -19.79 -8.76
N GLN A 128 -2.29 -18.87 -8.45
CA GLN A 128 -1.40 -18.22 -9.40
C GLN A 128 -2.11 -17.42 -10.52
N ARG A 129 -3.35 -17.00 -10.28
CA ARG A 129 -4.20 -16.26 -11.22
C ARG A 129 -4.32 -14.77 -10.90
N VAL A 130 -3.19 -14.15 -10.57
CA VAL A 130 -3.09 -12.74 -10.21
C VAL A 130 -3.71 -11.82 -11.28
N SER A 131 -3.64 -12.23 -12.56
CA SER A 131 -4.19 -11.46 -13.68
C SER A 131 -5.69 -11.14 -13.53
N TYR A 132 -6.49 -12.07 -12.98
CA TYR A 132 -7.92 -11.83 -12.78
C TYR A 132 -8.19 -10.83 -11.66
N SER A 133 -7.43 -10.89 -10.56
CA SER A 133 -7.51 -9.90 -9.48
C SER A 133 -7.15 -8.50 -10.00
N SER A 134 -6.06 -8.39 -10.77
CA SER A 134 -5.66 -7.14 -11.41
C SER A 134 -6.70 -6.62 -12.41
N PHE A 135 -7.31 -7.50 -13.20
CA PHE A 135 -8.35 -7.15 -14.16
C PHE A 135 -9.61 -6.59 -13.47
N MET A 136 -10.05 -7.19 -12.37
CA MET A 136 -11.15 -6.68 -11.55
C MET A 136 -10.85 -5.27 -11.02
N SER A 137 -9.62 -5.02 -10.56
CA SER A 137 -9.17 -3.71 -10.10
C SER A 137 -9.19 -2.66 -11.23
N VAL A 138 -8.74 -3.03 -12.44
CA VAL A 138 -8.75 -2.14 -13.60
C VAL A 138 -10.17 -1.78 -14.02
N ILE A 139 -11.09 -2.77 -14.08
CA ILE A 139 -12.51 -2.51 -14.35
C ILE A 139 -13.07 -1.53 -13.32
N GLY A 140 -12.79 -1.75 -12.01
CA GLY A 140 -13.20 -0.84 -10.94
C GLY A 140 -12.76 0.59 -11.18
N THR A 141 -11.49 0.76 -11.55
CA THR A 141 -10.92 2.07 -11.83
C THR A 141 -11.58 2.75 -13.04
N ILE A 142 -11.87 2.00 -14.10
CA ILE A 142 -12.56 2.51 -15.30
C ILE A 142 -14.01 2.93 -14.96
N VAL A 143 -14.72 2.11 -14.21
CA VAL A 143 -16.11 2.42 -13.81
C VAL A 143 -16.14 3.65 -12.91
N ILE A 144 -15.23 3.75 -11.91
CA ILE A 144 -15.11 4.94 -11.06
C ILE A 144 -14.87 6.19 -11.93
N LEU A 145 -13.95 6.11 -12.90
CA LEU A 145 -13.63 7.22 -13.79
C LEU A 145 -14.86 7.67 -14.58
N ALA A 146 -15.62 6.72 -15.14
CA ALA A 146 -16.84 7.01 -15.89
C ALA A 146 -17.92 7.65 -14.99
N VAL A 147 -18.14 7.12 -13.79
CA VAL A 147 -19.15 7.65 -12.85
C VAL A 147 -18.76 9.05 -12.37
N ILE A 148 -17.50 9.28 -11.98
CA ILE A 148 -17.04 10.62 -11.57
C ILE A 148 -17.18 11.61 -12.74
N TRP A 149 -16.85 11.21 -13.97
CA TRP A 149 -17.04 12.06 -15.14
C TRP A 149 -18.51 12.45 -15.36
N ILE A 150 -19.45 11.52 -15.19
CA ILE A 150 -20.89 11.82 -15.25
C ILE A 150 -21.26 12.77 -14.11
N MET A 151 -20.82 12.52 -12.89
CA MET A 151 -21.12 13.37 -11.72
C MET A 151 -20.66 14.82 -11.91
N THR A 152 -19.48 15.04 -12.54
CA THR A 152 -19.00 16.41 -12.84
C THR A 152 -19.92 17.19 -13.75
N LYS A 153 -20.82 16.53 -14.50
CA LYS A 153 -21.76 17.15 -15.43
C LYS A 153 -23.17 17.27 -14.90
N THR A 154 -23.56 16.43 -13.94
CA THR A 154 -24.97 16.25 -13.55
C THR A 154 -25.25 16.55 -12.07
N MET A 155 -24.21 16.61 -11.22
CA MET A 155 -24.42 16.70 -9.78
C MET A 155 -23.54 17.79 -9.14
N GLU A 156 -24.04 18.39 -8.08
CA GLU A 156 -23.27 19.33 -7.26
C GLU A 156 -22.13 18.62 -6.51
N PRO A 157 -21.04 19.32 -6.21
CA PRO A 157 -19.91 18.78 -5.45
C PRO A 157 -20.33 18.23 -4.09
N SER A 158 -19.90 17.01 -3.75
CA SER A 158 -20.13 16.40 -2.44
C SER A 158 -19.06 15.37 -2.12
N LEU A 159 -18.41 15.52 -0.97
CA LEU A 159 -17.39 14.62 -0.47
C LEU A 159 -17.97 13.21 -0.21
N SER A 160 -19.17 13.12 0.40
CA SER A 160 -19.84 11.84 0.69
C SER A 160 -20.18 11.07 -0.59
N ARG A 161 -20.60 11.75 -1.67
CA ARG A 161 -20.89 11.10 -2.97
C ARG A 161 -19.62 10.53 -3.60
N VAL A 162 -18.52 11.29 -3.56
CA VAL A 162 -17.23 10.80 -4.07
C VAL A 162 -16.78 9.59 -3.26
N ALA A 163 -16.83 9.65 -1.93
CA ALA A 163 -16.50 8.53 -1.06
C ALA A 163 -17.37 7.29 -1.39
N PHE A 164 -18.68 7.48 -1.55
CA PHE A 164 -19.57 6.38 -1.91
C PHE A 164 -19.15 5.71 -3.22
N VAL A 165 -18.85 6.47 -4.26
CA VAL A 165 -18.43 5.95 -5.57
C VAL A 165 -17.09 5.21 -5.48
N PHE A 166 -16.09 5.84 -4.86
CA PHE A 166 -14.75 5.24 -4.74
C PHE A 166 -14.72 3.96 -3.90
N CYS A 167 -15.59 3.86 -2.89
CA CYS A 167 -15.62 2.73 -1.98
C CYS A 167 -16.59 1.63 -2.43
N SER A 168 -17.76 1.97 -2.97
CA SER A 168 -18.78 0.99 -3.35
C SER A 168 -18.45 0.23 -4.63
N ILE A 169 -17.95 0.91 -5.66
CA ILE A 169 -17.68 0.28 -6.96
C ILE A 169 -16.71 -0.90 -6.87
N PRO A 170 -15.53 -0.80 -6.21
CA PRO A 170 -14.63 -1.95 -6.04
C PRO A 170 -15.29 -3.11 -5.29
N VAL A 171 -16.13 -2.80 -4.28
CA VAL A 171 -16.88 -3.79 -3.52
C VAL A 171 -17.86 -4.54 -4.42
N PHE A 172 -18.66 -3.84 -5.22
CA PHE A 172 -19.61 -4.46 -6.14
C PHE A 172 -18.90 -5.35 -7.18
N ILE A 173 -17.80 -4.89 -7.75
CA ILE A 173 -17.03 -5.68 -8.72
C ILE A 173 -16.46 -6.94 -8.07
N THR A 174 -15.96 -6.82 -6.84
CA THR A 174 -15.43 -7.97 -6.12
C THR A 174 -16.54 -8.96 -5.73
N ILE A 175 -17.74 -8.49 -5.37
CA ILE A 175 -18.93 -9.34 -5.15
C ILE A 175 -19.28 -10.09 -6.42
N MET A 176 -19.42 -9.40 -7.55
CA MET A 176 -19.75 -10.04 -8.84
C MET A 176 -18.67 -11.07 -9.24
N GLY A 177 -17.38 -10.71 -9.08
CA GLY A 177 -16.27 -11.63 -9.29
C GLY A 177 -16.34 -12.85 -8.37
N SER A 178 -16.63 -12.65 -7.08
CA SER A 178 -16.77 -13.76 -6.11
C SER A 178 -17.91 -14.69 -6.48
N ILE A 179 -19.07 -14.15 -6.88
CA ILE A 179 -20.22 -14.97 -7.34
C ILE A 179 -19.82 -15.77 -8.57
N TYR A 180 -19.19 -15.13 -9.57
CA TYR A 180 -18.74 -15.80 -10.79
C TYR A 180 -17.76 -16.95 -10.50
N PHE A 181 -16.72 -16.70 -9.72
CA PHE A 181 -15.70 -17.70 -9.44
C PHE A 181 -16.18 -18.83 -8.53
N PHE A 182 -17.01 -18.54 -7.50
CA PHE A 182 -17.57 -19.57 -6.62
C PHE A 182 -18.75 -20.35 -7.25
N SER A 183 -19.37 -19.84 -8.30
CA SER A 183 -20.36 -20.60 -9.09
C SER A 183 -19.70 -21.53 -10.11
N GLY A 184 -18.45 -21.19 -10.51
CA GLY A 184 -17.66 -21.92 -11.50
C GLY A 184 -16.48 -22.67 -10.90
N ARG A 185 -15.28 -22.18 -11.18
CA ARG A 185 -13.98 -22.86 -10.91
C ARG A 185 -13.76 -23.21 -9.44
N TYR A 186 -14.13 -22.33 -8.51
CA TYR A 186 -13.90 -22.52 -7.07
C TYR A 186 -15.14 -23.03 -6.33
N ARG A 187 -16.08 -23.68 -7.04
CA ARG A 187 -17.29 -24.24 -6.42
C ARG A 187 -16.98 -25.23 -5.30
N MET A 188 -15.90 -26.02 -5.44
CA MET A 188 -15.52 -27.04 -4.45
C MET A 188 -14.96 -26.44 -3.16
N ILE A 189 -14.34 -25.26 -3.24
CA ILE A 189 -13.79 -24.54 -2.07
C ILE A 189 -14.65 -23.35 -1.63
N LYS A 190 -15.90 -23.27 -2.12
CA LYS A 190 -16.85 -22.23 -1.72
C LYS A 190 -17.02 -22.23 -0.20
N PRO A 191 -16.94 -21.05 0.47
CA PRO A 191 -17.06 -20.97 1.92
C PRO A 191 -18.38 -21.54 2.42
N SER A 192 -18.34 -22.24 3.57
CA SER A 192 -19.50 -22.86 4.19
C SER A 192 -19.36 -22.84 5.71
N PHE A 193 -20.41 -22.50 6.43
CA PHE A 193 -20.42 -22.46 7.89
C PHE A 193 -20.14 -23.83 8.53
N ASN A 194 -20.53 -24.94 7.86
CA ASN A 194 -20.30 -26.29 8.38
C ASN A 194 -18.83 -26.75 8.33
N ASN A 195 -17.98 -26.02 7.62
CA ASN A 195 -16.56 -26.35 7.44
C ASN A 195 -15.63 -25.42 8.21
N ILE A 196 -16.13 -24.67 9.21
CA ILE A 196 -15.33 -23.81 10.06
C ILE A 196 -14.64 -24.66 11.13
N ASP A 197 -13.31 -24.62 11.13
CA ASP A 197 -12.49 -25.33 12.11
C ASP A 197 -11.38 -24.40 12.61
N PHE A 198 -11.56 -23.90 13.83
CA PHE A 198 -10.63 -22.95 14.44
C PHE A 198 -9.27 -23.58 14.80
N SER A 199 -9.12 -24.90 14.77
CA SER A 199 -7.82 -25.55 15.00
C SER A 199 -6.78 -25.15 13.95
N TYR A 200 -7.23 -24.80 12.74
CA TYR A 200 -6.38 -24.33 11.65
C TYR A 200 -5.98 -22.84 11.77
N ALA A 201 -6.56 -22.06 12.69
CA ALA A 201 -6.26 -20.63 12.83
C ALA A 201 -4.77 -20.36 13.12
N LYS A 202 -4.16 -21.19 13.99
CA LYS A 202 -2.73 -21.08 14.32
C LYS A 202 -1.84 -21.29 13.08
N ASN A 203 -2.25 -22.18 12.19
CA ASN A 203 -1.52 -22.47 10.94
C ASN A 203 -1.62 -21.33 9.92
N LEU A 204 -2.72 -20.56 9.93
CA LEU A 204 -2.90 -19.40 9.09
C LEU A 204 -2.07 -18.19 9.58
N ILE A 205 -1.99 -18.00 10.90
CA ILE A 205 -1.38 -16.80 11.51
C ILE A 205 0.14 -16.95 11.67
N GLY A 206 0.65 -18.17 11.88
CA GLY A 206 2.03 -18.40 12.35
C GLY A 206 3.16 -18.16 11.35
N LEU A 207 2.90 -18.16 10.05
CA LEU A 207 3.96 -18.16 9.01
C LEU A 207 4.52 -16.78 8.64
N SER A 208 3.90 -15.67 9.04
CA SER A 208 4.14 -14.37 8.40
C SER A 208 4.59 -13.23 9.31
N LEU A 209 4.94 -13.49 10.57
CA LEU A 209 5.24 -12.44 11.54
C LEU A 209 6.37 -11.50 11.11
N ASN A 210 7.43 -12.03 10.49
CA ASN A 210 8.56 -11.22 10.05
C ASN A 210 8.19 -10.26 8.91
N PHE A 211 7.41 -10.74 7.93
CA PHE A 211 6.91 -9.90 6.84
C PHE A 211 5.82 -8.93 7.32
N PHE A 212 5.02 -9.34 8.31
CA PHE A 212 4.07 -8.47 8.99
C PHE A 212 4.75 -7.24 9.59
N ILE A 213 5.85 -7.41 10.35
CA ILE A 213 6.59 -6.30 10.97
C ILE A 213 7.12 -5.34 9.89
N LEU A 214 7.70 -5.86 8.81
CA LEU A 214 8.18 -5.03 7.70
C LEU A 214 7.05 -4.23 7.06
N GLN A 215 5.89 -4.84 6.88
CA GLN A 215 4.73 -4.19 6.26
C GLN A 215 4.09 -3.14 7.17
N VAL A 216 3.95 -3.44 8.46
CA VAL A 216 3.51 -2.45 9.46
C VAL A 216 4.40 -1.22 9.44
N SER A 217 5.72 -1.42 9.47
CA SER A 217 6.69 -0.30 9.41
C SER A 217 6.51 0.55 8.15
N SER A 218 6.26 -0.08 7.00
CA SER A 218 6.01 0.65 5.75
C SER A 218 4.69 1.44 5.80
N ILE A 219 3.61 0.83 6.30
CA ILE A 219 2.31 1.49 6.45
C ILE A 219 2.43 2.70 7.38
N VAL A 220 3.15 2.57 8.51
CA VAL A 220 3.41 3.70 9.43
C VAL A 220 4.00 4.88 8.67
N VAL A 221 5.03 4.68 7.87
CA VAL A 221 5.68 5.78 7.15
C VAL A 221 4.75 6.42 6.12
N PHE A 222 4.11 5.62 5.26
CA PHE A 222 3.34 6.16 4.13
C PHE A 222 1.97 6.72 4.50
N THR A 223 1.23 6.04 5.36
CA THR A 223 -0.14 6.47 5.69
C THR A 223 -0.17 7.55 6.76
N THR A 224 0.76 7.51 7.74
CA THR A 224 0.83 8.54 8.77
C THR A 224 1.25 9.89 8.20
N SER A 225 1.99 9.93 7.09
CA SER A 225 2.37 11.19 6.43
C SER A 225 1.15 12.08 6.14
N ASN A 226 0.08 11.52 5.55
CA ASN A 226 -1.12 12.31 5.24
C ASN A 226 -1.79 12.86 6.50
N PHE A 227 -1.87 12.05 7.56
CA PHE A 227 -2.43 12.50 8.82
C PHE A 227 -1.59 13.61 9.49
N ILE A 228 -0.25 13.45 9.50
CA ILE A 228 0.65 14.47 10.05
C ILE A 228 0.53 15.80 9.27
N ILE A 229 0.50 15.75 7.93
CA ILE A 229 0.31 16.93 7.09
C ILE A 229 -1.01 17.64 7.46
N THR A 230 -2.12 16.87 7.50
CA THR A 230 -3.44 17.40 7.83
C THR A 230 -3.43 18.15 9.16
N GLN A 231 -2.81 17.56 10.19
CA GLN A 231 -2.79 18.12 11.54
C GLN A 231 -1.83 19.29 11.70
N THR A 232 -0.77 19.39 10.90
CA THR A 232 0.26 20.39 11.07
C THR A 232 0.12 21.59 10.14
N ILE A 233 -0.33 21.37 8.90
CA ILE A 233 -0.38 22.41 7.86
C ILE A 233 -1.80 22.57 7.31
N GLY A 234 -2.49 21.44 7.06
CA GLY A 234 -3.86 21.43 6.55
C GLY A 234 -4.11 20.43 5.42
N PRO A 235 -5.39 20.19 5.07
CA PRO A 235 -5.76 19.20 4.07
C PRO A 235 -5.38 19.58 2.63
N TYR A 236 -5.26 20.89 2.31
CA TYR A 236 -4.76 21.34 1.01
C TYR A 236 -3.36 20.76 0.70
N ASP A 237 -2.46 20.85 1.68
CA ASP A 237 -1.09 20.35 1.54
C ASP A 237 -1.01 18.82 1.40
N VAL A 238 -2.00 18.07 1.92
CA VAL A 238 -2.13 16.63 1.63
C VAL A 238 -2.33 16.40 0.13
N THR A 239 -3.13 17.24 -0.51
CA THR A 239 -3.36 17.17 -1.96
C THR A 239 -2.06 17.48 -2.71
N VAL A 240 -1.38 18.57 -2.36
CA VAL A 240 -0.08 18.98 -2.95
C VAL A 240 0.93 17.84 -2.85
N TYR A 241 1.12 17.28 -1.64
CA TYR A 241 2.03 16.17 -1.39
C TYR A 241 1.69 14.94 -2.24
N ASN A 242 0.43 14.50 -2.25
CA ASN A 242 0.02 13.29 -2.96
C ASN A 242 0.12 13.41 -4.48
N ILE A 243 -0.13 14.59 -5.06
CA ILE A 243 0.07 14.81 -6.50
C ILE A 243 1.56 14.66 -6.83
N CYS A 244 2.43 15.33 -6.08
CA CYS A 244 3.88 15.23 -6.24
C CYS A 244 4.35 13.77 -6.06
N PHE A 245 3.92 13.11 -4.98
CA PHE A 245 4.26 11.71 -4.71
C PHE A 245 3.80 10.77 -5.83
N LYS A 246 2.56 10.87 -6.30
CA LYS A 246 2.03 10.03 -7.38
C LYS A 246 2.81 10.21 -8.68
N TYR A 247 3.24 11.43 -8.98
CA TYR A 247 4.04 11.72 -10.18
C TYR A 247 5.38 10.97 -10.16
N PHE A 248 6.15 11.11 -9.10
CA PHE A 248 7.46 10.48 -9.01
C PHE A 248 7.40 8.97 -8.69
N ASN A 249 6.35 8.50 -8.01
CA ASN A 249 6.17 7.08 -7.67
C ASN A 249 6.00 6.18 -8.89
N ILE A 250 5.71 6.73 -10.06
CA ILE A 250 5.72 6.01 -11.35
C ILE A 250 7.07 5.27 -11.53
N ILE A 251 8.18 5.92 -11.18
CA ILE A 251 9.52 5.30 -11.25
C ILE A 251 9.62 4.08 -10.34
N THR A 252 9.12 4.19 -9.10
CA THR A 252 9.12 3.09 -8.14
C THR A 252 8.28 1.91 -8.63
N LEU A 253 7.12 2.18 -9.24
CA LEU A 253 6.24 1.15 -9.81
C LEU A 253 6.94 0.38 -10.95
N PHE A 254 7.48 1.08 -11.95
CA PHE A 254 8.18 0.41 -13.06
C PHE A 254 9.44 -0.32 -12.60
N PHE A 255 10.21 0.29 -11.71
CA PHE A 255 11.39 -0.35 -11.14
C PHE A 255 11.02 -1.61 -10.36
N GLY A 256 9.94 -1.56 -9.58
CA GLY A 256 9.40 -2.70 -8.85
C GLY A 256 8.95 -3.84 -9.75
N LEU A 257 8.30 -3.55 -10.89
CA LEU A 257 7.90 -4.57 -11.87
C LEU A 257 9.10 -5.33 -12.43
N ILE A 258 10.21 -4.63 -12.70
CA ILE A 258 11.44 -5.25 -13.20
C ILE A 258 12.16 -6.04 -12.09
N LEU A 259 12.09 -5.55 -10.86
CA LEU A 259 12.81 -6.11 -9.72
C LEU A 259 12.07 -7.30 -9.07
N SER A 260 10.72 -7.36 -9.14
CA SER A 260 9.92 -8.36 -8.43
C SER A 260 10.24 -9.83 -8.78
N PRO A 261 10.56 -10.21 -10.04
CA PRO A 261 10.94 -11.58 -10.36
C PRO A 261 12.30 -12.00 -9.79
N MET A 262 13.09 -11.04 -9.30
CA MET A 262 14.44 -11.32 -8.80
C MET A 262 14.45 -11.98 -7.42
N TRP A 263 13.40 -11.79 -6.64
CA TRP A 263 13.30 -12.46 -5.33
C TRP A 263 13.47 -13.98 -5.45
N PRO A 264 12.58 -14.72 -6.16
CA PRO A 264 12.75 -16.16 -6.32
C PRO A 264 14.03 -16.55 -7.07
N ALA A 265 14.49 -15.72 -8.01
CA ALA A 265 15.74 -15.96 -8.73
C ALA A 265 16.98 -15.89 -7.80
N TYR A 266 17.04 -14.93 -6.89
CA TYR A 266 18.09 -14.85 -5.86
C TYR A 266 18.02 -16.04 -4.88
N THR A 267 16.79 -16.45 -4.48
CA THR A 267 16.61 -17.64 -3.63
C THR A 267 17.19 -18.88 -4.30
N ASN A 268 16.86 -19.11 -5.57
CA ASN A 268 17.35 -20.27 -6.32
C ASN A 268 18.88 -20.21 -6.54
N ALA A 269 19.42 -19.09 -7.01
CA ALA A 269 20.83 -18.93 -7.23
C ALA A 269 21.65 -19.12 -5.93
N PHE A 270 21.15 -18.63 -4.79
CA PHE A 270 21.79 -18.79 -3.49
C PHE A 270 21.76 -20.25 -3.02
N ALA A 271 20.65 -20.95 -3.20
CA ALA A 271 20.50 -22.39 -2.89
C ALA A 271 21.47 -23.25 -3.71
N LEU A 272 21.67 -22.92 -5.00
CA LEU A 272 22.61 -23.57 -5.89
C LEU A 272 24.08 -23.16 -5.67
N GLY A 273 24.35 -22.17 -4.82
CA GLY A 273 25.69 -21.63 -4.58
C GLY A 273 26.27 -20.79 -5.72
N ASP A 274 25.43 -20.38 -6.71
CA ASP A 274 25.86 -19.54 -7.85
C ASP A 274 25.97 -18.07 -7.44
N ILE A 275 27.00 -17.78 -6.66
CA ILE A 275 27.33 -16.43 -6.22
C ILE A 275 27.72 -15.52 -7.40
N GLY A 276 28.28 -16.11 -8.46
CA GLY A 276 28.63 -15.37 -9.67
C GLY A 276 27.41 -14.77 -10.36
N TRP A 277 26.32 -15.52 -10.42
CA TRP A 277 25.04 -15.04 -10.97
C TRP A 277 24.47 -13.88 -10.11
N ILE A 278 24.49 -14.02 -8.78
CA ILE A 278 24.04 -12.97 -7.87
C ILE A 278 24.83 -11.67 -8.07
N LYS A 279 26.18 -11.75 -8.20
CA LYS A 279 27.03 -10.58 -8.48
C LYS A 279 26.66 -9.90 -9.81
N ARG A 280 26.46 -10.68 -10.86
CA ARG A 280 26.07 -10.15 -12.17
C ARG A 280 24.69 -9.50 -12.10
N GLY A 281 23.74 -10.11 -11.40
CA GLY A 281 22.40 -9.57 -11.17
C GLY A 281 22.44 -8.20 -10.48
N LEU A 282 23.14 -8.09 -9.35
CA LEU A 282 23.31 -6.83 -8.62
C LEU A 282 23.94 -5.74 -9.51
N LYS A 283 25.00 -6.04 -10.27
CA LYS A 283 25.61 -5.07 -11.20
C LYS A 283 24.64 -4.60 -12.27
N LYS A 284 23.83 -5.51 -12.85
CA LYS A 284 22.79 -5.16 -13.82
C LYS A 284 21.75 -4.20 -13.23
N PHE A 285 21.28 -4.47 -12.00
CA PHE A 285 20.29 -3.62 -11.34
C PHE A 285 20.85 -2.25 -10.94
N VAL A 286 22.12 -2.15 -10.58
CA VAL A 286 22.78 -0.85 -10.39
C VAL A 286 22.81 -0.06 -11.69
N LEU A 287 23.05 -0.69 -12.85
CA LEU A 287 23.00 -0.02 -14.15
C LEU A 287 21.57 0.45 -14.50
N ILE A 288 20.56 -0.40 -14.26
CA ILE A 288 19.14 -0.04 -14.45
C ILE A 288 18.77 1.11 -13.53
N TRP A 289 19.25 1.14 -12.28
CA TRP A 289 19.02 2.22 -11.34
C TRP A 289 19.64 3.54 -11.81
N ILE A 290 20.81 3.54 -12.43
CA ILE A 290 21.40 4.75 -13.05
C ILE A 290 20.43 5.27 -14.13
N GLY A 291 19.91 4.39 -15.00
CA GLY A 291 18.90 4.76 -15.99
C GLY A 291 17.63 5.33 -15.36
N ALA A 292 17.09 4.67 -14.31
CA ALA A 292 15.93 5.16 -13.58
C ALA A 292 16.18 6.52 -12.92
N SER A 293 17.39 6.75 -12.40
CA SER A 293 17.79 8.05 -11.81
C SER A 293 17.84 9.15 -12.86
N LEU A 294 18.34 8.88 -14.06
CA LEU A 294 18.31 9.83 -15.20
C LEU A 294 16.88 10.15 -15.63
N VAL A 295 16.00 9.13 -15.68
CA VAL A 295 14.57 9.37 -15.95
C VAL A 295 13.92 10.19 -14.83
N THR A 296 14.27 9.94 -13.57
CA THR A 296 13.77 10.75 -12.44
C THR A 296 14.23 12.21 -12.55
N LEU A 297 15.46 12.45 -12.98
CA LEU A 297 15.95 13.81 -13.25
C LEU A 297 15.19 14.49 -14.41
N LEU A 298 14.91 13.75 -15.47
CA LEU A 298 14.09 14.25 -16.57
C LEU A 298 12.68 14.61 -16.10
N LEU A 299 12.05 13.73 -15.32
CA LEU A 299 10.74 13.99 -14.71
C LEU A 299 10.78 15.23 -13.81
N LEU A 300 11.85 15.44 -13.06
CA LEU A 300 12.02 16.63 -12.22
C LEU A 300 12.01 17.91 -13.07
N VAL A 301 12.78 17.95 -14.14
CA VAL A 301 12.83 19.11 -15.04
C VAL A 301 11.47 19.37 -15.69
N CYS A 302 10.76 18.31 -16.10
CA CYS A 302 9.46 18.40 -16.74
C CYS A 302 8.29 18.62 -15.75
N SER A 303 8.54 18.51 -14.44
CA SER A 303 7.47 18.49 -13.42
C SER A 303 6.57 19.74 -13.44
N PRO A 304 7.07 21.01 -13.61
CA PRO A 304 6.19 22.16 -13.60
C PRO A 304 5.19 22.16 -14.77
N ILE A 305 5.67 21.78 -15.96
CA ILE A 305 4.83 21.70 -17.16
C ILE A 305 3.81 20.56 -16.99
N PHE A 306 4.26 19.40 -16.48
CA PHE A 306 3.38 18.26 -16.28
C PHE A 306 2.28 18.55 -15.25
N TYR A 307 2.57 19.17 -14.14
CA TYR A 307 1.56 19.52 -13.14
C TYR A 307 0.50 20.46 -13.71
N LYS A 308 0.93 21.47 -14.46
CA LYS A 308 0.01 22.38 -15.13
C LYS A 308 -0.91 21.68 -16.13
N LEU A 309 -0.38 20.73 -16.89
CA LEU A 309 -1.16 19.93 -17.84
C LEU A 309 -2.06 18.90 -17.14
N TRP A 310 -1.63 18.36 -15.99
CA TRP A 310 -2.33 17.27 -15.30
C TRP A 310 -3.43 17.74 -14.37
N VAL A 311 -3.17 18.74 -13.54
CA VAL A 311 -4.11 19.24 -12.52
C VAL A 311 -4.54 20.70 -12.76
N GLY A 312 -3.99 21.36 -13.78
CA GLY A 312 -4.29 22.75 -14.09
C GLY A 312 -3.72 23.72 -13.06
N ASP A 313 -4.37 24.88 -12.92
CA ASP A 313 -3.97 25.93 -11.97
C ASP A 313 -4.67 25.78 -10.59
N SER A 314 -5.41 24.68 -10.39
CA SER A 314 -6.17 24.42 -9.14
C SER A 314 -5.28 24.11 -7.94
N VAL A 315 -4.08 23.58 -8.17
CA VAL A 315 -3.12 23.20 -7.10
C VAL A 315 -1.71 23.63 -7.47
N PHE A 316 -1.12 24.48 -6.65
CA PHE A 316 0.28 24.90 -6.81
C PHE A 316 1.22 23.92 -6.10
N ILE A 317 2.16 23.34 -6.85
CA ILE A 317 3.16 22.41 -6.32
C ILE A 317 4.53 23.09 -6.36
N PRO A 318 5.14 23.36 -5.18
CA PRO A 318 6.47 23.99 -5.12
C PRO A 318 7.54 23.10 -5.79
N PHE A 319 8.40 23.69 -6.62
CA PHE A 319 9.48 22.96 -7.27
C PHE A 319 10.46 22.33 -6.27
N SER A 320 10.69 22.98 -5.13
CA SER A 320 11.50 22.45 -4.02
C SER A 320 10.95 21.14 -3.45
N LEU A 321 9.61 20.99 -3.37
CA LEU A 321 8.98 19.72 -3.00
C LEU A 321 9.32 18.61 -4.01
N SER A 322 9.27 18.92 -5.31
CA SER A 322 9.62 18.01 -6.38
C SER A 322 11.08 17.58 -6.34
N VAL A 323 12.00 18.50 -6.02
CA VAL A 323 13.43 18.20 -5.87
C VAL A 323 13.66 17.15 -4.76
N VAL A 324 13.11 17.40 -3.56
CA VAL A 324 13.30 16.51 -2.42
C VAL A 324 12.60 15.16 -2.66
N MET A 325 11.43 15.17 -3.29
CA MET A 325 10.73 13.94 -3.66
C MET A 325 11.54 13.12 -4.67
N ALA A 326 12.15 13.74 -5.68
CA ALA A 326 13.01 13.06 -6.64
C ALA A 326 14.23 12.41 -5.94
N ILE A 327 14.86 13.12 -5.01
CA ILE A 327 15.98 12.58 -4.20
C ILE A 327 15.50 11.35 -3.40
N TYR A 328 14.33 11.45 -2.74
CA TYR A 328 13.74 10.33 -2.02
C TYR A 328 13.54 9.10 -2.92
N ILE A 329 12.98 9.27 -4.12
CA ILE A 329 12.71 8.17 -5.06
C ILE A 329 14.02 7.51 -5.54
N VAL A 330 15.06 8.30 -5.84
CA VAL A 330 16.37 7.78 -6.24
C VAL A 330 16.99 6.94 -5.11
N ILE A 331 16.96 7.41 -3.87
CA ILE A 331 17.49 6.68 -2.72
C ILE A 331 16.64 5.44 -2.41
N SER A 332 15.31 5.56 -2.48
CA SER A 332 14.38 4.45 -2.24
C SER A 332 14.58 3.30 -3.25
N THR A 333 14.70 3.62 -4.54
CA THR A 333 14.94 2.63 -5.58
C THR A 333 16.33 1.98 -5.47
N TRP A 334 17.36 2.72 -5.02
CA TRP A 334 18.65 2.15 -4.64
C TRP A 334 18.53 1.08 -3.55
N ASN A 335 17.85 1.42 -2.46
CA ASN A 335 17.66 0.50 -1.34
C ASN A 335 16.87 -0.75 -1.76
N ASN A 336 15.89 -0.62 -2.65
CA ASN A 336 15.09 -1.73 -3.15
C ASN A 336 15.93 -2.83 -3.83
N ILE A 337 17.02 -2.49 -4.51
CA ILE A 337 17.92 -3.48 -5.16
C ILE A 337 18.44 -4.47 -4.12
N PHE A 338 18.98 -3.94 -3.04
CA PHE A 338 19.63 -4.74 -2.01
C PHE A 338 18.62 -5.43 -1.10
N ALA A 339 17.51 -4.75 -0.80
CA ALA A 339 16.41 -5.33 -0.02
C ALA A 339 15.84 -6.59 -0.69
N GLN A 340 15.65 -6.60 -2.02
CA GLN A 340 15.18 -7.77 -2.77
C GLN A 340 16.19 -8.93 -2.72
N MET A 341 17.47 -8.65 -2.82
CA MET A 341 18.51 -9.68 -2.69
C MET A 341 18.53 -10.27 -1.27
N LEU A 342 18.49 -9.42 -0.24
CA LEU A 342 18.48 -9.86 1.16
C LEU A 342 17.23 -10.69 1.48
N ALA A 343 16.06 -10.29 0.96
CA ALA A 343 14.82 -11.04 1.08
C ALA A 343 14.91 -12.41 0.36
N GLY A 344 15.46 -12.44 -0.85
CA GLY A 344 15.65 -13.67 -1.62
C GLY A 344 16.59 -14.67 -0.95
N VAL A 345 17.65 -14.18 -0.29
CA VAL A 345 18.60 -15.00 0.46
C VAL A 345 18.09 -15.35 1.87
N GLY A 346 16.97 -14.72 2.32
CA GLY A 346 16.40 -14.95 3.65
C GLY A 346 17.16 -14.29 4.81
N LYS A 347 18.06 -13.32 4.52
CA LYS A 347 18.88 -12.63 5.53
C LYS A 347 18.30 -11.26 5.86
N ILE A 348 17.08 -11.24 6.45
CA ILE A 348 16.26 -10.04 6.63
C ILE A 348 16.24 -9.46 8.05
N ARG A 349 16.92 -10.06 9.02
CA ARG A 349 16.85 -9.66 10.43
C ARG A 349 17.26 -8.20 10.64
N LEU A 350 18.35 -7.76 9.99
CA LEU A 350 18.82 -6.39 10.07
C LEU A 350 17.82 -5.42 9.41
N SER A 351 17.19 -5.84 8.29
CA SER A 351 16.14 -5.08 7.64
C SER A 351 14.93 -4.88 8.55
N ILE A 352 14.52 -5.90 9.30
CA ILE A 352 13.40 -5.81 10.27
C ILE A 352 13.73 -4.79 11.35
N ILE A 353 14.91 -4.91 11.99
CA ILE A 353 15.33 -3.99 13.06
C ILE A 353 15.34 -2.55 12.55
N ASN A 354 15.96 -2.32 11.38
CA ASN A 354 16.04 -1.00 10.80
C ASN A 354 14.66 -0.44 10.42
N SER A 355 13.75 -1.27 9.89
CA SER A 355 12.40 -0.84 9.54
C SER A 355 11.58 -0.42 10.77
N VAL A 356 11.71 -1.15 11.88
CA VAL A 356 11.05 -0.78 13.15
C VAL A 356 11.61 0.53 13.69
N LEU A 357 12.94 0.68 13.71
CA LEU A 357 13.59 1.93 14.14
C LEU A 357 13.16 3.10 13.27
N ASN A 358 13.14 2.93 11.94
CA ASN A 358 12.69 3.96 11.01
C ASN A 358 11.24 4.35 11.25
N ALA A 359 10.34 3.40 11.51
CA ALA A 359 8.94 3.69 11.79
C ALA A 359 8.77 4.50 13.09
N ILE A 360 9.52 4.19 14.14
CA ILE A 360 9.49 4.92 15.42
C ILE A 360 10.05 6.33 15.26
N ILE A 361 11.18 6.48 14.56
CA ILE A 361 11.89 7.74 14.40
C ILE A 361 11.22 8.65 13.37
N PHE A 362 10.50 8.08 12.39
CA PHE A 362 9.86 8.84 11.31
C PHE A 362 8.88 9.90 11.83
N VAL A 363 7.99 9.53 12.74
CA VAL A 363 6.93 10.44 13.23
C VAL A 363 7.51 11.70 13.89
N PRO A 364 8.41 11.63 14.89
CA PRO A 364 8.98 12.82 15.50
C PRO A 364 9.81 13.65 14.54
N ILE A 365 10.61 13.02 13.67
CA ILE A 365 11.39 13.72 12.64
C ILE A 365 10.46 14.42 11.65
N CYS A 366 9.40 13.76 11.19
CA CYS A 366 8.45 14.32 10.25
C CYS A 366 7.75 15.55 10.82
N ILE A 367 7.27 15.49 12.07
CA ILE A 367 6.63 16.62 12.76
C ILE A 367 7.63 17.80 12.92
N TYR A 368 8.87 17.51 13.28
CA TYR A 368 9.90 18.55 13.41
C TYR A 368 10.20 19.22 12.07
N LEU A 369 10.44 18.43 11.02
CA LEU A 369 10.78 18.96 9.70
C LEU A 369 9.61 19.66 9.00
N ILE A 370 8.38 19.24 9.23
CA ILE A 370 7.20 19.96 8.72
C ILE A 370 7.08 21.34 9.37
N LYS A 371 7.30 21.44 10.67
CA LYS A 371 7.26 22.74 11.38
C LYS A 371 8.34 23.70 10.91
N THR A 372 9.49 23.21 10.45
CA THR A 372 10.62 24.04 10.01
C THR A 372 10.60 24.35 8.52
N PHE A 373 10.23 23.37 7.68
CA PHE A 373 10.33 23.46 6.22
C PHE A 373 8.96 23.34 5.51
N GLY A 374 7.85 23.35 6.25
CA GLY A 374 6.52 23.14 5.67
C GLY A 374 6.38 21.77 5.01
N ILE A 375 5.63 21.70 3.92
CA ILE A 375 5.32 20.45 3.20
C ILE A 375 6.57 19.68 2.72
N ILE A 376 7.68 20.38 2.47
CA ILE A 376 8.96 19.77 2.06
C ILE A 376 9.53 18.87 3.16
N GLY A 377 9.18 19.15 4.42
CA GLY A 377 9.61 18.37 5.58
C GLY A 377 9.23 16.89 5.51
N VAL A 378 8.13 16.54 4.83
CA VAL A 378 7.68 15.12 4.71
C VAL A 378 8.65 14.28 3.91
N PRO A 379 8.93 14.57 2.62
CA PRO A 379 9.88 13.77 1.86
C PRO A 379 11.32 13.91 2.40
N LEU A 380 11.67 15.00 3.09
CA LEU A 380 12.93 15.08 3.84
C LEU A 380 12.98 14.06 4.97
N ALA A 381 11.92 13.93 5.78
CA ALA A 381 11.84 12.94 6.85
C ALA A 381 11.93 11.51 6.29
N MET A 382 11.21 11.22 5.20
CA MET A 382 11.29 9.94 4.51
C MET A 382 12.73 9.65 4.03
N THR A 383 13.41 10.65 3.47
CA THR A 383 14.80 10.51 3.00
C THR A 383 15.75 10.23 4.15
N VAL A 384 15.68 11.01 5.23
CA VAL A 384 16.56 10.85 6.41
C VAL A 384 16.41 9.46 7.02
N THR A 385 15.19 8.96 7.16
CA THR A 385 14.94 7.65 7.75
C THR A 385 15.50 6.51 6.91
N ILE A 386 15.45 6.59 5.58
CA ILE A 386 15.96 5.52 4.72
C ILE A 386 17.47 5.62 4.43
N LEU A 387 18.12 6.76 4.75
CA LEU A 387 19.57 6.96 4.49
C LEU A 387 20.43 5.91 5.16
N THR A 388 20.08 5.48 6.37
CA THR A 388 20.83 4.41 7.06
C THR A 388 20.90 3.14 6.22
N SER A 389 19.77 2.75 5.61
CA SER A 389 19.68 1.58 4.73
C SER A 389 20.58 1.68 3.50
N THR A 390 20.76 2.89 2.98
CA THR A 390 21.57 3.16 1.79
C THR A 390 23.01 2.73 1.94
N PHE A 391 23.54 2.73 3.17
CA PHE A 391 24.93 2.34 3.44
C PHE A 391 25.05 0.88 3.89
N TRP A 392 24.24 0.43 4.85
CA TRP A 392 24.44 -0.90 5.41
C TRP A 392 23.94 -2.05 4.51
N GLN A 393 22.88 -1.84 3.73
CA GLN A 393 22.34 -2.90 2.85
C GLN A 393 23.34 -3.35 1.78
N PRO A 394 23.98 -2.44 1.01
CA PRO A 394 25.07 -2.83 0.10
C PRO A 394 26.20 -3.57 0.80
N VAL A 395 26.61 -3.12 2.01
CA VAL A 395 27.66 -3.77 2.81
C VAL A 395 27.25 -5.18 3.22
N GLN A 396 26.02 -5.39 3.66
CA GLN A 396 25.51 -6.73 3.99
C GLN A 396 25.51 -7.64 2.76
N CYS A 397 24.99 -7.16 1.64
CA CYS A 397 25.00 -7.91 0.38
C CYS A 397 26.43 -8.28 -0.04
N TYR A 398 27.38 -7.34 0.04
CA TYR A 398 28.80 -7.58 -0.26
C TYR A 398 29.40 -8.68 0.64
N LYS A 399 29.15 -8.61 1.96
CA LYS A 399 29.62 -9.63 2.91
C LYS A 399 29.03 -11.02 2.64
N ILE A 400 27.73 -11.10 2.31
CA ILE A 400 27.05 -12.37 1.97
C ILE A 400 27.65 -12.97 0.70
N VAL A 401 27.78 -12.17 -0.34
CA VAL A 401 28.28 -12.58 -1.65
C VAL A 401 29.77 -13.02 -1.60
N ASN A 402 30.57 -12.42 -0.70
CA ASN A 402 31.96 -12.81 -0.50
C ASN A 402 32.14 -13.86 0.62
N ARG A 403 31.03 -14.40 1.18
CA ARG A 403 31.04 -15.39 2.28
C ARG A 403 31.74 -14.91 3.56
N THR A 404 31.81 -13.60 3.78
CA THR A 404 32.45 -12.99 4.96
C THR A 404 31.41 -12.52 6.00
N ALA A 405 30.11 -12.73 5.74
CA ALA A 405 29.04 -12.36 6.66
C ALA A 405 29.08 -13.19 7.94
N LYS A 406 29.15 -12.53 9.10
CA LYS A 406 29.13 -13.16 10.44
C LYS A 406 28.11 -12.46 11.35
N GLY A 407 27.64 -13.15 12.39
CA GLY A 407 26.74 -12.59 13.39
C GLY A 407 25.43 -12.06 12.76
N ILE A 408 25.04 -10.81 13.07
CA ILE A 408 23.81 -10.20 12.58
C ILE A 408 23.75 -10.02 11.06
N TRP A 409 24.92 -9.91 10.40
CA TRP A 409 25.03 -9.78 8.95
C TRP A 409 24.64 -11.05 8.19
N ASN A 410 24.61 -12.20 8.88
CA ASN A 410 24.28 -13.51 8.30
C ASN A 410 22.94 -14.06 8.81
N LYS A 411 22.11 -13.22 9.38
CA LYS A 411 20.80 -13.62 9.93
C LYS A 411 19.63 -12.99 9.19
#